data_36f860a264ef46ccef307e7466485e4c
#
_entry.id   36f860a264ef46ccef307e7466485e4c
#
_cell.length_a   1.000
_cell.length_b   1.000
_cell.length_c   1.000
_cell.angle_alpha   90.00
_cell.angle_beta   90.00
_cell.angle_gamma   90.00
#
_symmetry.space_group_name_H-M   'P 1'
#
loop_
_entity.id
_entity.type
_entity.pdbx_description
1 polymer ?
#
loop_
_entity_poly.entity_id
_entity_poly.type
_entity_poly.pdbx_seq_one_letter_code
_entity_poly.pdbx_strand_id
1 'polypeptide(L)'
;KAKNGETYTLNIIDTPGHVDFSYEVNRSLSACEGSLLVVDASQGVEAQTLANLYQAVENDHVIIPVLNKIDLPAADPERVKKQIEDILGIDTSNVIEISAKSGLGIEEVLENIVNELPSPVGDESKQLKAMLVDSWYDAYLGVVILVRVIDGVLKKGMEVRFHQTNTKHLIERIGCFTPKMIDNE
;
A
#
# COMPACT_ATOMS: atom_id res chain seq x y z
N LYS A 1 12.50 8.12 -10.93
CA LYS A 1 12.61 7.98 -12.38
C LYS A 1 12.93 6.53 -12.67
N ALA A 2 12.07 5.83 -13.42
CA ALA A 2 12.24 4.42 -13.75
C ALA A 2 13.27 4.20 -14.86
N LYS A 3 13.69 2.95 -15.06
CA LYS A 3 14.65 2.56 -16.12
C LYS A 3 14.16 2.86 -17.54
N ASN A 4 12.84 2.89 -17.74
CA ASN A 4 12.24 3.32 -19.01
C ASN A 4 12.36 4.83 -19.30
N GLY A 5 12.91 5.60 -18.36
CA GLY A 5 13.13 7.05 -18.46
C GLY A 5 11.94 7.91 -18.02
N GLU A 6 10.80 7.32 -17.71
CA GLU A 6 9.60 8.01 -17.23
C GLU A 6 9.66 8.27 -15.72
N THR A 7 8.83 9.21 -15.25
CA THR A 7 8.72 9.54 -13.84
C THR A 7 7.37 9.06 -13.31
N TYR A 8 7.40 8.28 -12.24
CA TYR A 8 6.23 7.74 -11.57
C TYR A 8 6.13 8.30 -10.16
N THR A 9 4.93 8.52 -9.70
CA THR A 9 4.63 8.78 -8.28
C THR A 9 4.13 7.49 -7.67
N LEU A 10 4.86 6.97 -6.68
CA LEU A 10 4.46 5.79 -5.92
C LEU A 10 3.90 6.24 -4.58
N ASN A 11 2.68 5.84 -4.28
CA ASN A 11 2.07 6.02 -2.97
C ASN A 11 2.22 4.72 -2.19
N ILE A 12 2.76 4.79 -0.99
CA ILE A 12 3.03 3.63 -0.15
C ILE A 12 2.22 3.75 1.13
N ILE A 13 1.48 2.71 1.46
CA ILE A 13 0.81 2.56 2.76
C ILE A 13 1.50 1.40 3.47
N ASP A 14 2.14 1.70 4.60
CA ASP A 14 2.70 0.68 5.50
C ASP A 14 1.58 0.11 6.37
N THR A 15 1.48 -1.21 6.43
CA THR A 15 0.46 -1.91 7.20
C THR A 15 1.09 -2.64 8.36
N PRO A 16 0.49 -2.58 9.56
CA PRO A 16 0.96 -3.38 10.69
C PRO A 16 0.83 -4.87 10.37
N GLY A 17 1.86 -5.65 10.69
CA GLY A 17 1.87 -7.10 10.45
C GLY A 17 1.03 -7.92 11.45
N HIS A 18 0.58 -7.34 12.55
CA HIS A 18 -0.07 -8.06 13.65
C HIS A 18 -1.57 -8.29 13.37
N VAL A 19 -2.07 -9.48 13.70
CA VAL A 19 -3.47 -9.89 13.43
C VAL A 19 -4.54 -9.01 14.10
N ASP A 20 -4.20 -8.34 15.19
CA ASP A 20 -5.12 -7.42 15.89
C ASP A 20 -5.50 -6.20 15.03
N PHE A 21 -4.72 -5.90 14.00
CA PHE A 21 -4.94 -4.77 13.09
C PHE A 21 -5.55 -5.18 11.74
N SER A 22 -6.23 -6.31 11.68
CA SER A 22 -6.82 -6.83 10.45
C SER A 22 -7.79 -5.85 9.77
N TYR A 23 -8.51 -5.06 10.55
CA TYR A 23 -9.43 -4.03 10.04
C TYR A 23 -8.67 -2.89 9.34
N GLU A 24 -7.60 -2.38 9.94
CA GLU A 24 -6.74 -1.33 9.38
C GLU A 24 -6.03 -1.84 8.12
N VAL A 25 -5.56 -3.10 8.15
CA VAL A 25 -4.96 -3.75 6.99
C VAL A 25 -5.94 -3.81 5.83
N ASN A 26 -7.16 -4.29 6.05
CA ASN A 26 -8.17 -4.41 5.01
C ASN A 26 -8.54 -3.04 4.40
N ARG A 27 -8.66 -1.99 5.21
CA ARG A 27 -8.92 -0.63 4.71
C ARG A 27 -7.76 -0.10 3.87
N SER A 28 -6.53 -0.35 4.30
CA SER A 28 -5.32 0.02 3.56
C SER A 28 -5.24 -0.71 2.22
N LEU A 29 -5.49 -2.02 2.22
CA LEU A 29 -5.55 -2.82 0.99
C LEU A 29 -6.64 -2.29 0.04
N SER A 30 -7.84 -2.00 0.52
CA SER A 30 -8.90 -1.44 -0.34
C SER A 30 -8.53 -0.10 -0.98
N ALA A 31 -7.49 0.58 -0.48
CA ALA A 31 -6.99 1.84 -1.02
C ALA A 31 -5.82 1.68 -2.00
N CYS A 32 -5.38 0.45 -2.29
CA CYS A 32 -4.19 0.18 -3.11
C CYS A 32 -4.55 -0.66 -4.33
N GLU A 33 -3.70 -0.62 -5.35
CA GLU A 33 -3.82 -1.42 -6.57
C GLU A 33 -3.08 -2.76 -6.46
N GLY A 34 -2.19 -2.89 -5.50
CA GLY A 34 -1.42 -4.11 -5.28
C GLY A 34 -0.64 -4.09 -3.97
N SER A 35 0.04 -5.18 -3.68
CA SER A 35 0.73 -5.40 -2.41
C SER A 35 2.13 -5.98 -2.61
N LEU A 36 3.05 -5.50 -1.80
CA LEU A 36 4.33 -6.18 -1.60
C LEU A 36 4.17 -7.18 -0.45
N LEU A 37 4.32 -8.46 -0.74
CA LEU A 37 4.36 -9.51 0.27
C LEU A 37 5.79 -9.66 0.77
N VAL A 38 6.12 -8.94 1.85
CA VAL A 38 7.47 -8.94 2.42
C VAL A 38 7.61 -10.08 3.43
N VAL A 39 8.47 -11.04 3.12
CA VAL A 39 8.76 -12.21 3.97
C VAL A 39 10.19 -12.13 4.47
N ASP A 40 10.39 -12.44 5.75
CA ASP A 40 11.72 -12.53 6.37
C ASP A 40 12.44 -13.81 5.91
N ALA A 41 13.57 -13.66 5.23
CA ALA A 41 14.35 -14.79 4.71
C ALA A 41 14.95 -15.70 5.81
N SER A 42 14.99 -15.24 7.05
CA SER A 42 15.46 -16.05 8.19
C SER A 42 14.33 -16.78 8.90
N GLN A 43 13.16 -16.16 9.02
CA GLN A 43 12.01 -16.73 9.73
C GLN A 43 11.11 -17.55 8.80
N GLY A 44 10.88 -17.05 7.58
CA GLY A 44 9.99 -17.69 6.61
C GLY A 44 8.53 -17.22 6.72
N VAL A 45 7.62 -18.03 6.19
CA VAL A 45 6.19 -17.74 6.18
C VAL A 45 5.60 -17.98 7.56
N GLU A 46 5.00 -16.92 8.13
CA GLU A 46 4.30 -16.96 9.42
C GLU A 46 2.78 -16.95 9.22
N ALA A 47 2.02 -17.29 10.27
CA ALA A 47 0.55 -17.27 10.22
C ALA A 47 -0.02 -15.90 9.83
N GLN A 48 0.63 -14.82 10.24
CA GLN A 48 0.26 -13.44 9.90
C GLN A 48 0.46 -13.15 8.41
N THR A 49 1.54 -13.67 7.82
CA THR A 49 1.81 -13.56 6.38
C THR A 49 0.66 -14.15 5.57
N LEU A 50 0.20 -15.34 5.98
CA LEU A 50 -0.91 -16.02 5.33
C LEU A 50 -2.24 -15.24 5.47
N ALA A 51 -2.54 -14.75 6.68
CA ALA A 51 -3.76 -13.97 6.91
C ALA A 51 -3.81 -12.68 6.08
N ASN A 52 -2.70 -11.95 6.01
CA ASN A 52 -2.61 -10.72 5.23
C ASN A 52 -2.64 -11.00 3.72
N LEU A 53 -2.05 -12.11 3.27
CA LEU A 53 -2.13 -12.53 1.87
C LEU A 53 -3.58 -12.80 1.44
N TYR A 54 -4.35 -13.53 2.25
CA TYR A 54 -5.76 -13.76 1.92
C TYR A 54 -6.55 -12.47 1.79
N GLN A 55 -6.33 -11.50 2.66
CA GLN A 55 -6.97 -10.19 2.54
C GLN A 55 -6.56 -9.46 1.25
N ALA A 56 -5.30 -9.55 0.84
CA ALA A 56 -4.84 -8.95 -0.41
C ALA A 56 -5.48 -9.64 -1.63
N VAL A 57 -5.60 -10.97 -1.61
CA VAL A 57 -6.30 -11.73 -2.67
C VAL A 57 -7.79 -11.39 -2.73
N GLU A 58 -8.46 -11.26 -1.57
CA GLU A 58 -9.88 -10.84 -1.51
C GLU A 58 -10.12 -9.43 -2.06
N ASN A 59 -9.10 -8.57 -2.06
CA ASN A 59 -9.13 -7.24 -2.68
C ASN A 59 -8.63 -7.23 -4.14
N ASP A 60 -8.48 -8.38 -4.78
CA ASP A 60 -8.00 -8.54 -6.17
C ASP A 60 -6.63 -7.91 -6.44
N HIS A 61 -5.75 -7.88 -5.44
CA HIS A 61 -4.43 -7.29 -5.59
C HIS A 61 -3.49 -8.13 -6.47
N VAL A 62 -2.71 -7.44 -7.29
CA VAL A 62 -1.45 -8.00 -7.80
C VAL A 62 -0.46 -8.07 -6.63
N ILE A 63 0.14 -9.22 -6.41
CA ILE A 63 1.02 -9.49 -5.28
C ILE A 63 2.44 -9.70 -5.78
N ILE A 64 3.36 -8.87 -5.31
CA ILE A 64 4.79 -9.00 -5.59
C ILE A 64 5.47 -9.58 -4.35
N PRO A 65 5.96 -10.84 -4.39
CA PRO A 65 6.68 -11.43 -3.28
C PRO A 65 8.10 -10.88 -3.17
N VAL A 66 8.51 -10.52 -1.96
CA VAL A 66 9.83 -9.94 -1.65
C VAL A 66 10.42 -10.65 -0.45
N LEU A 67 11.62 -11.20 -0.57
CA LEU A 67 12.40 -11.77 0.53
C LEU A 67 13.33 -10.72 1.12
N ASN A 68 13.06 -10.32 2.35
CA ASN A 68 13.88 -9.34 3.05
C ASN A 68 14.84 -9.99 4.05
N LYS A 69 15.84 -9.23 4.45
CA LYS A 69 16.88 -9.61 5.42
C LYS A 69 17.82 -10.71 4.92
N ILE A 70 18.08 -10.76 3.62
CA ILE A 70 19.04 -11.72 3.04
C ILE A 70 20.49 -11.51 3.52
N ASP A 71 20.77 -10.36 4.14
CA ASP A 71 22.05 -10.04 4.77
C ASP A 71 22.31 -10.78 6.09
N LEU A 72 21.28 -11.41 6.67
CA LEU A 72 21.43 -12.13 7.92
C LEU A 72 22.10 -13.49 7.72
N PRO A 73 23.02 -13.93 8.63
CA PRO A 73 23.64 -15.25 8.55
C PRO A 73 22.66 -16.44 8.60
N ALA A 74 21.46 -16.21 9.18
CA ALA A 74 20.41 -17.23 9.29
C ALA A 74 19.43 -17.18 8.10
N ALA A 75 19.65 -16.31 7.12
CA ALA A 75 18.78 -16.23 5.95
C ALA A 75 18.95 -17.50 5.08
N ASP A 76 17.81 -18.06 4.68
CA ASP A 76 17.73 -19.21 3.77
C ASP A 76 16.66 -18.94 2.70
N PRO A 77 17.00 -18.15 1.65
CA PRO A 77 16.07 -17.76 0.61
C PRO A 77 15.40 -18.97 -0.08
N GLU A 78 16.16 -20.01 -0.39
CA GLU A 78 15.64 -21.18 -1.12
C GLU A 78 14.58 -21.93 -0.30
N ARG A 79 14.81 -22.11 0.99
CA ARG A 79 13.82 -22.68 1.90
C ARG A 79 12.54 -21.84 1.96
N VAL A 80 12.69 -20.51 2.03
CA VAL A 80 11.54 -19.61 2.16
C VAL A 80 10.77 -19.48 0.84
N LYS A 81 11.44 -19.46 -0.32
CA LYS A 81 10.80 -19.55 -1.64
C LYS A 81 9.90 -20.78 -1.71
N LYS A 82 10.43 -21.94 -1.36
CA LYS A 82 9.65 -23.17 -1.32
C LYS A 82 8.45 -23.09 -0.36
N GLN A 83 8.60 -22.46 0.80
CA GLN A 83 7.46 -22.24 1.71
C GLN A 83 6.39 -21.33 1.07
N ILE A 84 6.79 -20.27 0.36
CA ILE A 84 5.86 -19.38 -0.35
C ILE A 84 5.09 -20.18 -1.41
N GLU A 85 5.75 -21.01 -2.20
CA GLU A 85 5.10 -21.85 -3.20
C GLU A 85 4.15 -22.90 -2.57
N ASP A 86 4.65 -23.67 -1.60
CA ASP A 86 3.93 -24.79 -0.99
C ASP A 86 2.72 -24.31 -0.14
N ILE A 87 2.87 -23.19 0.59
CA ILE A 87 1.87 -22.73 1.57
C ILE A 87 0.95 -21.67 0.95
N LEU A 88 1.51 -20.74 0.18
CA LEU A 88 0.78 -19.59 -0.35
C LEU A 88 0.33 -19.79 -1.80
N GLY A 89 0.90 -20.75 -2.52
CA GLY A 89 0.60 -21.02 -3.92
C GLY A 89 1.05 -19.91 -4.87
N ILE A 90 2.02 -19.09 -4.46
CA ILE A 90 2.57 -17.99 -5.25
C ILE A 90 3.82 -18.49 -5.97
N ASP A 91 3.92 -18.23 -7.28
CA ASP A 91 5.14 -18.51 -8.05
C ASP A 91 6.29 -17.62 -7.54
N THR A 92 7.41 -18.24 -7.21
CA THR A 92 8.61 -17.56 -6.70
C THR A 92 9.73 -17.43 -7.72
N SER A 93 9.48 -17.77 -9.00
CA SER A 93 10.49 -17.65 -10.07
C SER A 93 11.05 -16.22 -10.19
N ASN A 94 10.25 -15.22 -9.90
CA ASN A 94 10.58 -13.79 -9.97
C ASN A 94 10.61 -13.11 -8.59
N VAL A 95 10.75 -13.89 -7.50
CA VAL A 95 10.82 -13.29 -6.16
C VAL A 95 12.06 -12.41 -6.03
N ILE A 96 11.88 -11.22 -5.47
CA ILE A 96 12.97 -10.26 -5.30
C ILE A 96 13.61 -10.44 -3.94
N GLU A 97 14.93 -10.66 -3.93
CA GLU A 97 15.72 -10.81 -2.70
C GLU A 97 16.35 -9.48 -2.31
N ILE A 98 16.04 -8.99 -1.12
CA ILE A 98 16.48 -7.69 -0.65
C ILE A 98 17.09 -7.71 0.74
N SER A 99 17.86 -6.69 1.02
CA SER A 99 18.14 -6.23 2.38
C SER A 99 17.74 -4.77 2.51
N ALA A 100 16.60 -4.51 3.12
CA ALA A 100 16.15 -3.15 3.37
C ALA A 100 17.16 -2.35 4.21
N LYS A 101 17.90 -3.04 5.09
CA LYS A 101 18.93 -2.43 5.92
C LYS A 101 20.13 -1.89 5.11
N SER A 102 20.59 -2.65 4.12
CA SER A 102 21.74 -2.27 3.28
C SER A 102 21.35 -1.54 2.00
N GLY A 103 20.07 -1.57 1.62
CA GLY A 103 19.57 -1.04 0.36
C GLY A 103 19.69 -2.00 -0.83
N LEU A 104 20.21 -3.22 -0.61
CA LEU A 104 20.35 -4.23 -1.66
C LEU A 104 18.98 -4.63 -2.21
N GLY A 105 18.82 -4.69 -3.55
CA GLY A 105 17.61 -5.10 -4.25
C GLY A 105 16.45 -4.09 -4.23
N ILE A 106 16.57 -2.96 -3.55
CA ILE A 106 15.46 -1.97 -3.43
C ILE A 106 15.10 -1.35 -4.80
N GLU A 107 16.10 -1.06 -5.63
CA GLU A 107 15.84 -0.52 -6.98
C GLU A 107 15.03 -1.52 -7.82
N GLU A 108 15.30 -2.81 -7.68
CA GLU A 108 14.58 -3.87 -8.38
C GLU A 108 13.12 -3.96 -7.93
N VAL A 109 12.86 -3.82 -6.63
CA VAL A 109 11.49 -3.74 -6.09
C VAL A 109 10.73 -2.56 -6.72
N LEU A 110 11.35 -1.37 -6.77
CA LEU A 110 10.71 -0.19 -7.35
C LEU A 110 10.43 -0.36 -8.85
N GLU A 111 11.32 -0.98 -9.60
CA GLU A 111 11.08 -1.30 -11.01
C GLU A 111 9.97 -2.33 -11.19
N ASN A 112 9.90 -3.35 -10.33
CA ASN A 112 8.81 -4.33 -10.38
C ASN A 112 7.45 -3.70 -10.06
N ILE A 113 7.38 -2.78 -9.09
CA ILE A 113 6.15 -2.01 -8.83
C ILE A 113 5.68 -1.30 -10.10
N VAL A 114 6.58 -0.63 -10.81
CA VAL A 114 6.24 0.11 -12.04
C VAL A 114 5.78 -0.81 -13.17
N ASN A 115 6.37 -2.00 -13.29
CA ASN A 115 6.10 -2.93 -14.37
C ASN A 115 4.88 -3.82 -14.14
N GLU A 116 4.64 -4.23 -12.89
CA GLU A 116 3.66 -5.27 -12.56
C GLU A 116 2.36 -4.70 -11.97
N LEU A 117 2.44 -3.61 -11.19
CA LEU A 117 1.23 -3.06 -10.59
C LEU A 117 0.45 -2.18 -11.57
N PRO A 118 -0.88 -2.33 -11.62
CA PRO A 118 -1.71 -1.47 -12.44
C PRO A 118 -1.73 -0.04 -11.89
N SER A 119 -1.87 0.94 -12.77
CA SER A 119 -2.12 2.32 -12.37
C SER A 119 -3.52 2.48 -11.78
N PRO A 120 -3.73 3.43 -10.85
CA PRO A 120 -5.07 3.78 -10.38
C PRO A 120 -6.00 4.13 -11.54
N VAL A 121 -7.22 3.59 -11.51
CA VAL A 121 -8.25 3.90 -12.50
C VAL A 121 -9.17 4.98 -11.92
N GLY A 122 -9.38 6.07 -12.66
CA GLY A 122 -10.25 7.16 -12.25
C GLY A 122 -10.49 8.16 -13.37
N ASP A 123 -11.48 9.02 -13.22
CA ASP A 123 -11.84 10.04 -14.20
C ASP A 123 -12.05 11.38 -13.49
N GLU A 124 -11.12 12.32 -13.71
CA GLU A 124 -11.16 13.64 -13.09
C GLU A 124 -12.36 14.50 -13.52
N SER A 125 -12.98 14.19 -14.66
CA SER A 125 -14.14 14.93 -15.18
C SER A 125 -15.45 14.53 -14.49
N LYS A 126 -15.47 13.41 -13.76
CA LYS A 126 -16.65 12.92 -13.05
C LYS A 126 -16.90 13.65 -11.73
N GLN A 127 -18.08 13.40 -11.17
CA GLN A 127 -18.38 13.83 -9.82
C GLN A 127 -17.41 13.20 -8.82
N LEU A 128 -16.95 13.98 -7.84
CA LEU A 128 -16.07 13.52 -6.78
C LEU A 128 -16.62 12.27 -6.10
N LYS A 129 -15.81 11.24 -6.10
CA LYS A 129 -15.93 10.05 -5.25
C LYS A 129 -14.62 9.84 -4.54
N ALA A 130 -14.66 9.73 -3.23
CA ALA A 130 -13.51 9.45 -2.43
C ALA A 130 -13.83 8.37 -1.39
N MET A 131 -12.88 7.50 -1.15
CA MET A 131 -12.96 6.48 -0.11
C MET A 131 -12.22 6.99 1.13
N LEU A 132 -12.86 6.87 2.30
CA LEU A 132 -12.23 7.16 3.57
C LEU A 132 -11.33 5.99 3.95
N VAL A 133 -10.03 6.24 4.05
CA VAL A 133 -9.02 5.24 4.43
C VAL A 133 -8.81 5.26 5.94
N ASP A 134 -8.62 6.44 6.51
CA ASP A 134 -8.38 6.61 7.94
C ASP A 134 -8.86 7.99 8.44
N SER A 135 -8.99 8.15 9.75
CA SER A 135 -9.34 9.43 10.36
C SER A 135 -8.79 9.54 11.78
N TRP A 136 -8.33 10.73 12.15
CA TRP A 136 -7.84 11.02 13.49
C TRP A 136 -8.18 12.46 13.90
N TYR A 137 -8.03 12.74 15.18
CA TYR A 137 -8.16 14.08 15.70
C TYR A 137 -6.79 14.70 15.95
N ASP A 138 -6.56 15.85 15.33
CA ASP A 138 -5.38 16.68 15.54
C ASP A 138 -5.76 17.91 16.38
N ALA A 139 -4.94 18.26 17.38
CA ALA A 139 -5.26 19.37 18.30
C ALA A 139 -5.32 20.75 17.61
N TYR A 140 -4.67 20.91 16.46
CA TYR A 140 -4.60 22.17 15.70
C TYR A 140 -5.50 22.16 14.46
N LEU A 141 -5.64 21.00 13.81
CA LEU A 141 -6.38 20.86 12.56
C LEU A 141 -7.82 20.36 12.75
N GLY A 142 -8.14 19.85 13.96
CA GLY A 142 -9.41 19.21 14.22
C GLY A 142 -9.47 17.79 13.67
N VAL A 143 -10.57 17.42 13.03
CA VAL A 143 -10.73 16.10 12.42
C VAL A 143 -10.00 16.07 11.08
N VAL A 144 -8.99 15.21 11.00
CA VAL A 144 -8.23 14.95 9.76
C VAL A 144 -8.69 13.62 9.19
N ILE A 145 -8.90 13.58 7.89
CA ILE A 145 -9.39 12.40 7.17
C ILE A 145 -8.41 12.07 6.05
N LEU A 146 -7.88 10.86 6.06
CA LEU A 146 -7.13 10.32 4.94
C LEU A 146 -8.10 9.72 3.94
N VAL A 147 -8.05 10.20 2.71
CA VAL A 147 -8.93 9.73 1.63
C VAL A 147 -8.13 9.30 0.42
N ARG A 148 -8.66 8.31 -0.28
CA ARG A 148 -8.30 8.01 -1.67
C ARG A 148 -9.36 8.60 -2.58
N VAL A 149 -8.97 9.48 -3.49
CA VAL A 149 -9.86 9.98 -4.55
C VAL A 149 -9.99 8.90 -5.63
N ILE A 150 -11.23 8.49 -5.91
CA ILE A 150 -11.54 7.48 -6.93
C ILE A 150 -11.89 8.17 -8.26
N ASP A 151 -12.82 9.13 -8.24
CA ASP A 151 -13.21 9.93 -9.40
C ASP A 151 -13.28 11.41 -9.00
N GLY A 152 -13.20 12.29 -9.97
CA GLY A 152 -13.31 13.73 -9.77
C GLY A 152 -12.08 14.36 -9.14
N VAL A 153 -12.23 15.56 -8.64
CA VAL A 153 -11.16 16.35 -8.04
C VAL A 153 -11.60 16.88 -6.68
N LEU A 154 -10.75 16.74 -5.68
CA LEU A 154 -10.95 17.27 -4.34
C LEU A 154 -10.25 18.63 -4.23
N LYS A 155 -10.99 19.67 -3.78
CA LYS A 155 -10.45 21.03 -3.61
C LYS A 155 -10.86 21.63 -2.28
N LYS A 156 -10.03 22.50 -1.76
CA LYS A 156 -10.37 23.34 -0.60
C LYS A 156 -11.62 24.17 -0.88
N GLY A 157 -12.49 24.29 0.11
CA GLY A 157 -13.74 25.04 0.00
C GLY A 157 -14.90 24.28 -0.64
N MET A 158 -14.70 23.02 -1.08
CA MET A 158 -15.79 22.17 -1.56
C MET A 158 -16.65 21.69 -0.41
N GLU A 159 -17.96 21.58 -0.65
CA GLU A 159 -18.87 20.83 0.22
C GLU A 159 -18.86 19.35 -0.20
N VAL A 160 -18.54 18.47 0.71
CA VAL A 160 -18.59 17.02 0.52
C VAL A 160 -19.70 16.41 1.36
N ARG A 161 -20.30 15.33 0.86
CA ARG A 161 -21.32 14.58 1.55
C ARG A 161 -20.80 13.19 1.91
N PHE A 162 -20.87 12.85 3.17
CA PHE A 162 -20.63 11.48 3.63
C PHE A 162 -21.83 10.60 3.27
N HIS A 163 -21.60 9.58 2.49
CA HIS A 163 -22.69 8.76 1.92
C HIS A 163 -23.49 8.03 3.01
N GLN A 164 -22.81 7.46 3.99
CA GLN A 164 -23.46 6.65 5.03
C GLN A 164 -24.30 7.49 6.00
N THR A 165 -23.79 8.63 6.46
CA THR A 165 -24.47 9.51 7.43
C THR A 165 -25.34 10.58 6.76
N ASN A 166 -25.18 10.77 5.46
CA ASN A 166 -25.81 11.84 4.68
C ASN A 166 -25.50 13.26 5.21
N THR A 167 -24.42 13.41 5.99
CA THR A 167 -23.98 14.70 6.51
C THR A 167 -23.11 15.43 5.49
N LYS A 168 -23.17 16.76 5.51
CA LYS A 168 -22.39 17.62 4.63
C LYS A 168 -21.32 18.36 5.44
N HIS A 169 -20.13 18.45 4.90
CA HIS A 169 -19.02 19.14 5.52
C HIS A 169 -18.26 19.96 4.48
N LEU A 170 -17.80 21.13 4.90
CA LEU A 170 -16.92 21.98 4.11
C LEU A 170 -15.48 21.51 4.31
N ILE A 171 -14.73 21.40 3.21
CA ILE A 171 -13.30 21.13 3.25
C ILE A 171 -12.54 22.41 3.56
N GLU A 172 -11.95 22.47 4.74
CA GLU A 172 -11.19 23.64 5.20
C GLU A 172 -9.75 23.64 4.67
N ARG A 173 -9.13 22.45 4.63
CA ARG A 173 -7.73 22.25 4.16
C ARG A 173 -7.63 20.93 3.41
N ILE A 174 -6.70 20.89 2.46
CA ILE A 174 -6.27 19.67 1.76
C ILE A 174 -4.75 19.62 1.72
N GLY A 175 -4.22 18.40 1.70
CA GLY A 175 -2.79 18.17 1.59
C GLY A 175 -2.49 16.72 1.25
N CYS A 176 -1.23 16.39 1.11
CA CYS A 176 -0.75 15.03 0.92
C CYS A 176 0.43 14.74 1.85
N PHE A 177 0.66 13.46 2.12
CA PHE A 177 1.84 13.01 2.87
C PHE A 177 2.99 12.70 1.92
N THR A 178 4.21 13.29 2.19
CA THR A 178 5.41 13.13 1.35
C THR A 178 6.74 13.04 2.12
N PRO A 179 7.02 12.23 3.06
CA PRO A 179 6.30 11.60 4.17
C PRO A 179 5.74 12.57 5.22
N LYS A 180 6.10 13.85 5.16
CA LYS A 180 5.49 14.91 5.98
C LYS A 180 4.28 15.47 5.26
N MET A 181 3.30 15.90 6.02
CA MET A 181 2.12 16.57 5.46
C MET A 181 2.51 17.88 4.77
N ILE A 182 2.09 18.03 3.53
CA ILE A 182 2.24 19.25 2.74
C ILE A 182 0.84 19.73 2.36
N ASP A 183 0.55 21.01 2.64
CA ASP A 183 -0.71 21.62 2.21
C ASP A 183 -0.72 21.79 0.69
N ASN A 184 -1.84 21.47 0.07
CA ASN A 184 -2.12 21.74 -1.34
C ASN A 184 -3.11 22.93 -1.42
N GLU A 185 -2.94 23.78 -2.41
CA GLU A 185 -3.85 24.89 -2.70
C GLU A 185 -5.15 24.45 -3.40
#